data_4b3c0ce90324a0d1db7032fc2b2e1167
#
_entry.id   4b3c0ce90324a0d1db7032fc2b2e1167
#
_cell.length_a   1.000
_cell.length_b   1.000
_cell.length_c   1.000
_cell.angle_alpha   90.00
_cell.angle_beta   90.00
_cell.angle_gamma   90.00
#
_symmetry.space_group_name_H-M   'P 1'
#
loop_
_entity.id
_entity.type
_entity.pdbx_description
1 polymer ?
#
loop_
_entity_poly.entity_id
_entity_poly.type
_entity_poly.pdbx_seq_one_letter_code
_entity_poly.pdbx_strand_id
1 'polypeptide(L)'
;NGSENAPNYEDVQEIKVMDDQTIAFKLAEPNVAFLEYMTIAILPKHLLEGEDMQESDFFRHPVGTGPYKLESWDAGQSIVMTKNEDYYLGSPKIDKVIFKIVEDDNTQAVQLQSGEIDMALLDPKNAENFKNIDGYSCYDMTTSDYRGIMFNFANDYWKENKDLIPAICYGIDRQAIIDAVLLGQGMPAYGPLQRNIYNNEKAEHYDYNPEKARKILEDAGCKMGKNGFYERNGEEIGFVLSVMSGEQDRIDIAQAAA
;
A
#
# COMPACT_ATOMS: atom_id res chain seq x y z
N ASN A 1 23.23 -3.59 11.07
CA ASN A 1 23.22 -2.40 10.20
C ASN A 1 22.00 -1.50 10.31
N GLY A 2 20.89 -1.87 10.96
CA GLY A 2 19.72 -1.05 11.17
C GLY A 2 18.89 -0.70 9.92
N SER A 3 19.25 -1.18 8.73
CA SER A 3 18.45 -1.00 7.52
C SER A 3 17.31 -2.01 7.46
N GLU A 4 16.10 -1.56 7.21
CA GLU A 4 14.95 -2.44 7.00
C GLU A 4 15.09 -3.36 5.79
N ASN A 5 15.93 -2.97 4.82
CA ASN A 5 16.22 -3.77 3.63
C ASN A 5 17.32 -4.82 3.84
N ALA A 6 18.05 -4.80 4.96
CA ALA A 6 19.16 -5.74 5.20
C ALA A 6 18.74 -7.22 5.07
N PRO A 7 17.58 -7.67 5.59
CA PRO A 7 17.14 -9.06 5.44
C PRO A 7 17.02 -9.53 3.99
N ASN A 8 16.72 -8.64 3.05
CA ASN A 8 16.57 -8.97 1.63
C ASN A 8 17.88 -9.38 0.95
N TYR A 9 19.01 -9.10 1.59
CA TYR A 9 20.36 -9.32 1.05
C TYR A 9 21.20 -10.30 1.89
N GLU A 10 20.64 -10.93 2.90
CA GLU A 10 21.36 -11.88 3.77
C GLU A 10 21.94 -13.09 3.00
N ASP A 11 21.25 -13.50 1.93
CA ASP A 11 21.70 -14.60 1.07
C ASP A 11 22.85 -14.23 0.12
N VAL A 12 23.28 -12.97 0.06
CA VAL A 12 24.37 -12.54 -0.81
C VAL A 12 25.72 -12.97 -0.21
N GLN A 13 26.37 -13.95 -0.86
CA GLN A 13 27.67 -14.46 -0.44
C GLN A 13 28.84 -13.64 -0.98
N GLU A 14 28.71 -13.16 -2.21
CA GLU A 14 29.79 -12.43 -2.89
C GLU A 14 29.19 -11.38 -3.84
N ILE A 15 29.81 -10.22 -3.89
CA ILE A 15 29.56 -9.17 -4.88
C ILE A 15 30.85 -8.94 -5.62
N LYS A 16 30.87 -9.15 -6.93
CA LYS A 16 32.05 -9.02 -7.77
C LYS A 16 31.83 -8.03 -8.90
N VAL A 17 32.67 -7.01 -8.95
CA VAL A 17 32.76 -6.11 -10.10
C VAL A 17 33.56 -6.84 -11.18
N MET A 18 32.95 -7.08 -12.33
CA MET A 18 33.54 -7.80 -13.45
C MET A 18 34.24 -6.84 -14.41
N ASP A 19 33.61 -5.70 -14.69
CA ASP A 19 34.10 -4.60 -15.51
C ASP A 19 33.33 -3.31 -15.15
N ASP A 20 33.54 -2.23 -15.92
CA ASP A 20 32.92 -0.91 -15.67
C ASP A 20 31.40 -0.89 -15.82
N GLN A 21 30.80 -1.93 -16.37
CA GLN A 21 29.37 -2.01 -16.65
C GLN A 21 28.68 -3.27 -16.08
N THR A 22 29.50 -4.19 -15.50
CA THR A 22 29.02 -5.50 -15.09
C THR A 22 29.35 -5.76 -13.63
N ILE A 23 28.32 -6.08 -12.85
CA ILE A 23 28.42 -6.54 -11.47
C ILE A 23 27.76 -7.92 -11.33
N ALA A 24 28.38 -8.82 -10.61
CA ALA A 24 27.86 -10.15 -10.35
C ALA A 24 27.55 -10.33 -8.86
N PHE A 25 26.39 -10.87 -8.56
CA PHE A 25 25.95 -11.25 -7.22
C PHE A 25 25.88 -12.77 -7.15
N LYS A 26 26.56 -13.36 -6.16
CA LYS A 26 26.47 -14.78 -5.86
C LYS A 26 25.59 -14.97 -4.64
N LEU A 27 24.51 -15.70 -4.79
CA LEU A 27 23.58 -16.04 -3.71
C LEU A 27 23.90 -17.40 -3.11
N ALA A 28 23.58 -17.60 -1.84
CA ALA A 28 23.69 -18.86 -1.12
C ALA A 28 22.74 -19.93 -1.74
N GLU A 29 21.51 -19.50 -2.03
CA GLU A 29 20.45 -20.30 -2.64
C GLU A 29 19.74 -19.51 -3.73
N PRO A 30 19.09 -20.16 -4.71
CA PRO A 30 18.29 -19.47 -5.70
C PRO A 30 17.15 -18.69 -5.05
N ASN A 31 17.09 -17.39 -5.28
CA ASN A 31 16.05 -16.49 -4.75
C ASN A 31 15.35 -15.78 -5.91
N VAL A 32 14.10 -16.15 -6.17
CA VAL A 32 13.29 -15.61 -7.27
C VAL A 32 13.01 -14.11 -7.07
N ALA A 33 12.87 -13.65 -5.83
CA ALA A 33 12.58 -12.27 -5.49
C ALA A 33 13.82 -11.36 -5.53
N PHE A 34 15.03 -11.89 -5.69
CA PHE A 34 16.26 -11.10 -5.60
C PHE A 34 16.32 -9.96 -6.61
N LEU A 35 15.81 -10.15 -7.83
CA LEU A 35 15.79 -9.08 -8.84
C LEU A 35 14.88 -7.91 -8.44
N GLU A 36 13.78 -8.18 -7.73
CA GLU A 36 12.90 -7.13 -7.20
C GLU A 36 13.62 -6.31 -6.13
N TYR A 37 14.47 -6.95 -5.33
CA TYR A 37 15.27 -6.25 -4.31
C TYR A 37 16.34 -5.35 -4.92
N MET A 38 16.74 -5.58 -6.18
CA MET A 38 17.71 -4.74 -6.88
C MET A 38 17.15 -3.39 -7.34
N THR A 39 15.88 -3.11 -7.08
CA THR A 39 15.23 -1.81 -7.38
C THR A 39 15.51 -0.72 -6.33
N ILE A 40 16.34 -1.00 -5.33
CA ILE A 40 16.72 0.01 -4.33
C ILE A 40 17.59 1.12 -4.94
N ALA A 41 17.55 2.29 -4.32
CA ALA A 41 18.40 3.40 -4.73
C ALA A 41 19.90 3.09 -4.50
N ILE A 42 20.73 3.42 -5.47
CA ILE A 42 22.19 3.25 -5.39
C ILE A 42 22.78 4.49 -4.71
N LEU A 43 23.58 4.25 -3.68
CA LEU A 43 24.24 5.31 -2.91
C LEU A 43 25.63 5.65 -3.50
N PRO A 44 26.03 6.93 -3.55
CA PRO A 44 27.30 7.36 -4.10
C PRO A 44 28.44 7.08 -3.10
N LYS A 45 29.27 6.06 -3.39
CA LYS A 45 30.38 5.67 -2.53
C LYS A 45 31.31 6.85 -2.20
N HIS A 46 31.64 7.69 -3.17
CA HIS A 46 32.57 8.81 -3.02
C HIS A 46 32.11 9.89 -2.03
N LEU A 47 30.81 9.92 -1.68
CA LEU A 47 30.26 10.86 -0.70
C LEU A 47 30.01 10.22 0.65
N LEU A 48 29.91 8.90 0.72
CA LEU A 48 29.45 8.19 1.90
C LEU A 48 30.49 7.23 2.50
N GLU A 49 31.62 7.02 1.81
CA GLU A 49 32.68 6.13 2.33
C GLU A 49 33.31 6.71 3.60
N GLY A 50 33.11 6.04 4.71
CA GLY A 50 33.58 6.46 6.01
C GLY A 50 32.65 7.34 6.84
N GLU A 51 31.51 7.72 6.29
CA GLU A 51 30.46 8.45 6.99
C GLU A 51 29.60 7.52 7.86
N ASP A 52 29.09 8.03 8.97
CA ASP A 52 28.02 7.38 9.70
C ASP A 52 26.69 7.61 8.95
N MET A 53 26.13 6.54 8.43
CA MET A 53 24.91 6.59 7.63
C MET A 53 23.68 7.11 8.40
N GLN A 54 23.70 7.07 9.73
CA GLN A 54 22.57 7.60 10.56
C GLN A 54 22.69 9.10 10.80
N GLU A 55 23.93 9.63 10.77
CA GLU A 55 24.21 11.03 11.05
C GLU A 55 24.60 11.84 9.79
N SER A 56 24.74 11.16 8.64
CA SER A 56 25.19 11.81 7.41
C SER A 56 24.19 12.85 6.89
N ASP A 57 24.68 14.04 6.62
CA ASP A 57 23.94 15.14 6.01
C ASP A 57 23.49 14.84 4.57
N PHE A 58 24.05 13.80 3.94
CA PHE A 58 23.69 13.34 2.61
C PHE A 58 22.18 13.14 2.44
N PHE A 59 21.49 12.62 3.46
CA PHE A 59 20.06 12.36 3.38
C PHE A 59 19.21 13.63 3.41
N ARG A 60 19.80 14.76 3.79
CA ARG A 60 19.17 16.09 3.68
C ARG A 60 19.53 16.80 2.39
N HIS A 61 20.69 16.47 1.81
CA HIS A 61 21.21 17.04 0.58
C HIS A 61 21.59 15.93 -0.42
N PRO A 62 20.62 15.09 -0.83
CA PRO A 62 20.91 13.92 -1.64
C PRO A 62 21.44 14.27 -3.02
N VAL A 63 22.41 13.50 -3.48
CA VAL A 63 22.92 13.54 -4.86
C VAL A 63 22.48 12.25 -5.56
N GLY A 64 21.80 12.38 -6.67
CA GLY A 64 21.26 11.27 -7.44
C GLY A 64 21.46 11.45 -8.93
N THR A 65 20.99 10.48 -9.71
CA THR A 65 21.04 10.46 -11.17
C THR A 65 19.71 10.80 -11.83
N GLY A 66 18.76 11.29 -11.06
CA GLY A 66 17.38 11.57 -11.49
C GLY A 66 17.24 12.81 -12.38
N PRO A 67 16.02 13.01 -12.94
CA PRO A 67 15.72 14.14 -13.82
C PRO A 67 15.67 15.48 -13.08
N TYR A 68 15.55 15.47 -11.75
CA TYR A 68 15.52 16.68 -10.92
C TYR A 68 16.57 16.60 -9.82
N LYS A 69 17.09 17.77 -9.42
CA LYS A 69 18.05 17.98 -8.32
C LYS A 69 17.34 18.69 -7.18
N LEU A 70 17.63 18.32 -5.94
CA LEU A 70 17.13 19.02 -4.77
C LEU A 70 17.66 20.45 -4.71
N GLU A 71 16.78 21.45 -4.62
CA GLU A 71 17.12 22.86 -4.40
C GLU A 71 16.99 23.18 -2.89
N SER A 72 15.86 22.82 -2.28
CA SER A 72 15.63 23.02 -0.84
C SER A 72 14.63 22.01 -0.29
N TRP A 73 14.76 21.73 0.99
CA TRP A 73 13.82 20.90 1.74
C TRP A 73 13.49 21.58 3.06
N ASP A 74 12.26 22.10 3.16
CA ASP A 74 11.68 22.61 4.39
C ASP A 74 10.82 21.51 5.02
N ALA A 75 11.34 20.92 6.10
CA ALA A 75 10.75 19.73 6.72
C ALA A 75 9.31 19.99 7.20
N GLY A 76 8.38 19.14 6.78
CA GLY A 76 6.95 19.27 7.10
C GLY A 76 6.19 20.30 6.25
N GLN A 77 6.86 21.02 5.34
CA GLN A 77 6.22 22.04 4.51
C GLN A 77 6.36 21.77 3.02
N SER A 78 7.61 21.71 2.51
CA SER A 78 7.82 21.56 1.07
C SER A 78 9.19 20.98 0.71
N ILE A 79 9.24 20.39 -0.49
CA ILE A 79 10.49 20.01 -1.16
C ILE A 79 10.49 20.72 -2.51
N VAL A 80 11.55 21.48 -2.80
CA VAL A 80 11.74 22.19 -4.07
C VAL A 80 12.83 21.52 -4.87
N MET A 81 12.53 21.18 -6.10
CA MET A 81 13.45 20.52 -7.03
C MET A 81 13.56 21.32 -8.33
N THR A 82 14.77 21.42 -8.85
CA THR A 82 15.07 22.02 -10.15
C THR A 82 15.47 20.96 -11.17
N LYS A 83 15.20 21.20 -12.45
CA LYS A 83 15.57 20.26 -13.50
C LYS A 83 17.07 19.96 -13.52
N ASN A 84 17.42 18.72 -13.83
CA ASN A 84 18.77 18.32 -14.15
C ASN A 84 18.98 18.44 -15.66
N GLU A 85 19.69 19.47 -16.09
CA GLU A 85 19.96 19.70 -17.53
C GLU A 85 20.82 18.59 -18.15
N ASP A 86 21.65 17.93 -17.33
CA ASP A 86 22.55 16.84 -17.74
C ASP A 86 21.90 15.45 -17.57
N TYR A 87 20.57 15.37 -17.41
CA TYR A 87 19.89 14.09 -17.24
C TYR A 87 20.08 13.20 -18.47
N TYR A 88 20.52 11.95 -18.27
CA TYR A 88 20.94 11.05 -19.34
C TYR A 88 19.83 10.65 -20.35
N LEU A 89 18.55 10.80 -19.99
CA LEU A 89 17.41 10.63 -20.92
C LEU A 89 16.90 11.96 -21.51
N GLY A 90 17.64 13.05 -21.31
CA GLY A 90 17.30 14.38 -21.76
C GLY A 90 16.72 15.27 -20.66
N SER A 91 16.98 16.58 -20.77
CA SER A 91 16.53 17.55 -19.77
C SER A 91 14.99 17.59 -19.66
N PRO A 92 14.43 17.61 -18.44
CA PRO A 92 12.99 17.78 -18.23
C PRO A 92 12.45 19.08 -18.84
N LYS A 93 11.20 19.07 -19.26
CA LYS A 93 10.52 20.26 -19.81
C LYS A 93 10.05 21.24 -18.73
N ILE A 94 9.79 20.74 -17.50
CA ILE A 94 9.38 21.55 -16.36
C ILE A 94 10.64 21.97 -15.61
N ASP A 95 10.84 23.26 -15.42
CA ASP A 95 12.06 23.79 -14.81
C ASP A 95 12.15 23.53 -13.31
N LYS A 96 11.01 23.60 -12.62
CA LYS A 96 10.94 23.50 -11.17
C LYS A 96 9.69 22.70 -10.76
N VAL A 97 9.86 21.81 -9.81
CA VAL A 97 8.78 21.04 -9.16
C VAL A 97 8.80 21.32 -7.66
N ILE A 98 7.65 21.66 -7.13
CA ILE A 98 7.48 21.92 -5.69
C ILE A 98 6.51 20.88 -5.14
N PHE A 99 6.99 20.00 -4.26
CA PHE A 99 6.14 19.11 -3.49
C PHE A 99 5.71 19.84 -2.23
N LYS A 100 4.44 20.16 -2.13
CA LYS A 100 3.84 20.79 -0.95
C LYS A 100 3.27 19.68 -0.06
N ILE A 101 3.63 19.68 1.22
CA ILE A 101 3.14 18.69 2.18
C ILE A 101 1.82 19.19 2.73
N VAL A 102 0.73 18.50 2.43
CA VAL A 102 -0.63 18.79 2.89
C VAL A 102 -1.24 17.47 3.37
N GLU A 103 -1.45 17.35 4.67
CA GLU A 103 -1.85 16.09 5.31
C GLU A 103 -3.33 15.75 5.10
N ASP A 104 -4.19 16.78 4.92
CA ASP A 104 -5.63 16.61 4.83
C ASP A 104 -6.12 16.65 3.37
N ASP A 105 -6.80 15.59 2.93
CA ASP A 105 -7.28 15.42 1.55
C ASP A 105 -8.28 16.51 1.13
N ASN A 106 -9.14 16.97 2.04
CA ASN A 106 -10.08 18.06 1.72
C ASN A 106 -9.33 19.36 1.49
N THR A 107 -8.29 19.60 2.27
CA THR A 107 -7.41 20.77 2.10
C THR A 107 -6.66 20.69 0.76
N GLN A 108 -6.19 19.52 0.35
CA GLN A 108 -5.58 19.34 -0.97
C GLN A 108 -6.58 19.64 -2.10
N ALA A 109 -7.82 19.17 -1.98
CA ALA A 109 -8.87 19.44 -2.96
C ALA A 109 -9.18 20.96 -3.07
N VAL A 110 -9.27 21.66 -1.94
CA VAL A 110 -9.48 23.11 -1.92
C VAL A 110 -8.32 23.87 -2.54
N GLN A 111 -7.07 23.48 -2.26
CA GLN A 111 -5.89 24.13 -2.84
C GLN A 111 -5.80 23.87 -4.35
N LEU A 112 -6.16 22.67 -4.80
CA LEU A 112 -6.24 22.38 -6.23
C LEU A 112 -7.33 23.23 -6.91
N GLN A 113 -8.49 23.37 -6.29
CA GLN A 113 -9.59 24.19 -6.81
C GLN A 113 -9.26 25.68 -6.86
N SER A 114 -8.50 26.18 -5.88
CA SER A 114 -8.06 27.59 -5.84
C SER A 114 -6.89 27.89 -6.79
N GLY A 115 -6.26 26.86 -7.39
CA GLY A 115 -5.06 27.00 -8.20
C GLY A 115 -3.79 27.25 -7.38
N GLU A 116 -3.82 26.96 -6.08
CA GLU A 116 -2.63 27.03 -5.22
C GLU A 116 -1.65 25.88 -5.46
N ILE A 117 -2.18 24.74 -5.93
CA ILE A 117 -1.42 23.60 -6.42
C ILE A 117 -1.92 23.17 -7.81
N ASP A 118 -1.05 22.61 -8.62
CA ASP A 118 -1.34 22.20 -9.99
C ASP A 118 -1.76 20.74 -10.12
N MET A 119 -1.39 19.89 -9.14
CA MET A 119 -1.64 18.47 -9.14
C MET A 119 -1.80 17.96 -7.71
N ALA A 120 -2.76 17.07 -7.50
CA ALA A 120 -2.96 16.37 -6.23
C ALA A 120 -3.33 14.90 -6.47
N LEU A 121 -2.96 14.04 -5.53
CA LEU A 121 -3.51 12.70 -5.41
C LEU A 121 -4.68 12.81 -4.43
N LEU A 122 -5.89 12.61 -4.94
CA LEU A 122 -7.12 12.75 -4.15
C LEU A 122 -7.76 11.39 -3.90
N ASP A 123 -8.46 11.27 -2.77
CA ASP A 123 -9.37 10.16 -2.54
C ASP A 123 -10.53 10.16 -3.58
N PRO A 124 -11.24 9.05 -3.76
CA PRO A 124 -12.34 8.96 -4.73
C PRO A 124 -13.43 10.01 -4.54
N LYS A 125 -13.73 10.37 -3.31
CA LYS A 125 -14.79 11.29 -2.92
C LYS A 125 -14.46 12.73 -3.31
N ASN A 126 -13.22 13.15 -3.06
CA ASN A 126 -12.72 14.46 -3.46
C ASN A 126 -12.47 14.55 -4.97
N ALA A 127 -11.95 13.47 -5.58
CA ALA A 127 -11.69 13.42 -7.02
C ALA A 127 -12.97 13.54 -7.85
N GLU A 128 -14.10 13.00 -7.36
CA GLU A 128 -15.41 13.10 -8.07
C GLU A 128 -15.81 14.55 -8.34
N ASN A 129 -15.46 15.47 -7.47
CA ASN A 129 -15.76 16.88 -7.63
C ASN A 129 -15.07 17.54 -8.84
N PHE A 130 -13.99 16.94 -9.36
CA PHE A 130 -13.20 17.48 -10.47
C PHE A 130 -13.47 16.81 -11.82
N LYS A 131 -14.10 15.63 -11.86
CA LYS A 131 -14.29 14.84 -13.08
C LYS A 131 -15.03 15.58 -14.21
N ASN A 132 -15.92 16.50 -13.87
CA ASN A 132 -16.76 17.21 -14.82
C ASN A 132 -16.53 18.73 -14.84
N ILE A 133 -15.39 19.19 -14.32
CA ILE A 133 -15.02 20.60 -14.32
C ILE A 133 -14.03 20.87 -15.45
N ASP A 134 -14.34 21.85 -16.30
CA ASP A 134 -13.43 22.28 -17.37
C ASP A 134 -12.09 22.77 -16.79
N GLY A 135 -11.00 22.36 -17.42
CA GLY A 135 -9.65 22.72 -17.01
C GLY A 135 -8.95 21.70 -16.10
N TYR A 136 -9.66 20.64 -15.63
CA TYR A 136 -9.07 19.54 -14.90
C TYR A 136 -9.01 18.26 -15.74
N SER A 137 -7.97 17.48 -15.50
CA SER A 137 -7.83 16.12 -16.06
C SER A 137 -7.67 15.15 -14.90
N CYS A 138 -8.59 14.21 -14.78
CA CYS A 138 -8.56 13.15 -13.77
C CYS A 138 -8.01 11.86 -14.37
N TYR A 139 -7.11 11.21 -13.67
CA TYR A 139 -6.50 9.94 -14.07
C TYR A 139 -6.67 8.93 -12.95
N ASP A 140 -7.41 7.86 -13.21
CA ASP A 140 -7.56 6.76 -12.27
C ASP A 140 -6.31 5.88 -12.31
N MET A 141 -5.58 5.82 -11.20
CA MET A 141 -4.39 4.99 -11.05
C MET A 141 -4.71 3.73 -10.29
N THR A 142 -4.63 2.60 -10.98
CA THR A 142 -4.78 1.31 -10.29
C THR A 142 -3.48 0.93 -9.59
N THR A 143 -3.54 0.82 -8.28
CA THR A 143 -2.41 0.47 -7.43
C THR A 143 -2.35 -1.02 -7.11
N SER A 144 -1.29 -1.48 -6.46
CA SER A 144 -1.19 -2.80 -5.83
C SER A 144 -1.62 -2.80 -4.37
N ASP A 145 -2.23 -1.69 -3.90
CA ASP A 145 -2.74 -1.61 -2.53
C ASP A 145 -3.81 -2.68 -2.31
N TYR A 146 -3.62 -3.44 -1.24
CA TYR A 146 -4.50 -4.54 -0.86
C TYR A 146 -5.05 -4.28 0.53
N ARG A 147 -6.36 -4.26 0.65
CA ARG A 147 -7.05 -4.10 1.93
C ARG A 147 -7.77 -5.38 2.29
N GLY A 148 -7.44 -5.92 3.44
CA GLY A 148 -8.01 -7.18 3.91
C GLY A 148 -8.08 -7.27 5.43
N ILE A 149 -8.87 -8.20 5.92
CA ILE A 149 -8.97 -8.51 7.34
C ILE A 149 -7.91 -9.55 7.68
N MET A 150 -7.02 -9.21 8.62
CA MET A 150 -6.02 -10.14 9.15
C MET A 150 -6.52 -10.75 10.45
N PHE A 151 -6.62 -12.08 10.48
CA PHE A 151 -7.01 -12.81 11.70
C PHE A 151 -5.78 -13.06 12.56
N ASN A 152 -5.85 -12.65 13.82
CA ASN A 152 -4.75 -12.83 14.77
C ASN A 152 -4.75 -14.26 15.36
N PHE A 153 -4.02 -15.17 14.72
CA PHE A 153 -3.86 -16.54 15.19
C PHE A 153 -2.96 -16.70 16.44
N ALA A 154 -2.40 -15.66 16.99
CA ALA A 154 -1.83 -15.69 18.34
C ALA A 154 -2.93 -15.65 19.41
N ASN A 155 -4.12 -15.15 19.10
CA ASN A 155 -5.29 -15.17 19.95
C ASN A 155 -5.93 -16.56 19.97
N ASP A 156 -6.23 -17.08 21.17
CA ASP A 156 -6.79 -18.42 21.35
C ASP A 156 -8.19 -18.55 20.73
N TYR A 157 -9.00 -17.49 20.75
CA TYR A 157 -10.30 -17.47 20.07
C TYR A 157 -10.17 -17.87 18.59
N TRP A 158 -9.24 -17.27 17.84
CA TRP A 158 -9.06 -17.59 16.41
C TRP A 158 -8.34 -18.91 16.16
N LYS A 159 -7.53 -19.41 17.10
CA LYS A 159 -6.99 -20.78 17.03
C LYS A 159 -8.08 -21.82 17.08
N GLU A 160 -9.07 -21.61 17.95
CA GLU A 160 -10.17 -22.55 18.20
C GLU A 160 -11.32 -22.40 17.20
N ASN A 161 -11.48 -21.23 16.56
CA ASN A 161 -12.60 -20.90 15.68
C ASN A 161 -12.18 -20.63 14.22
N LYS A 162 -11.12 -21.28 13.73
CA LYS A 162 -10.66 -21.14 12.34
C LYS A 162 -11.71 -21.55 11.30
N ASP A 163 -12.56 -22.51 11.67
CA ASP A 163 -13.66 -23.03 10.86
C ASP A 163 -14.76 -22.00 10.59
N LEU A 164 -14.81 -20.90 11.36
CA LEU A 164 -15.75 -19.80 11.15
C LEU A 164 -15.25 -18.76 10.12
N ILE A 165 -13.94 -18.70 9.84
CA ILE A 165 -13.35 -17.72 8.94
C ILE A 165 -13.97 -17.74 7.53
N PRO A 166 -14.20 -18.90 6.91
CA PRO A 166 -14.86 -18.94 5.60
C PRO A 166 -16.28 -18.33 5.63
N ALA A 167 -17.02 -18.47 6.74
CA ALA A 167 -18.33 -17.85 6.86
C ALA A 167 -18.24 -16.32 6.84
N ILE A 168 -17.26 -15.74 7.54
CA ILE A 168 -16.99 -14.30 7.51
C ILE A 168 -16.62 -13.86 6.08
N CYS A 169 -15.75 -14.62 5.42
CA CYS A 169 -15.33 -14.31 4.05
C CYS A 169 -16.48 -14.31 3.04
N TYR A 170 -17.44 -15.24 3.14
CA TYR A 170 -18.63 -15.29 2.30
C TYR A 170 -19.71 -14.28 2.73
N GLY A 171 -19.70 -13.83 4.00
CA GLY A 171 -20.64 -12.88 4.54
C GLY A 171 -20.39 -11.43 4.12
N ILE A 172 -19.19 -11.09 3.71
CA ILE A 172 -18.80 -9.72 3.35
C ILE A 172 -19.05 -9.46 1.87
N ASP A 173 -19.92 -8.50 1.58
CA ASP A 173 -20.18 -8.01 0.21
C ASP A 173 -19.12 -6.98 -0.20
N ARG A 174 -18.01 -7.48 -0.77
CA ARG A 174 -16.90 -6.63 -1.19
C ARG A 174 -17.29 -5.64 -2.27
N GLN A 175 -18.17 -6.04 -3.20
CA GLN A 175 -18.59 -5.14 -4.28
C GLN A 175 -19.44 -4.01 -3.72
N ALA A 176 -20.40 -4.30 -2.84
CA ALA A 176 -21.22 -3.27 -2.21
C ALA A 176 -20.37 -2.28 -1.40
N ILE A 177 -19.32 -2.74 -0.72
CA ILE A 177 -18.38 -1.87 -0.01
C ILE A 177 -17.61 -0.97 -0.99
N ILE A 178 -17.11 -1.52 -2.09
CA ILE A 178 -16.40 -0.75 -3.13
C ILE A 178 -17.33 0.32 -3.71
N ASP A 179 -18.55 -0.04 -4.03
CA ASP A 179 -19.51 0.89 -4.62
C ASP A 179 -19.89 2.01 -3.63
N ALA A 180 -20.13 1.67 -2.36
CA ALA A 180 -20.58 2.61 -1.35
C ALA A 180 -19.46 3.51 -0.79
N VAL A 181 -18.29 2.96 -0.55
CA VAL A 181 -17.17 3.68 0.12
C VAL A 181 -16.22 4.28 -0.90
N LEU A 182 -15.87 3.52 -1.94
CA LEU A 182 -14.88 3.92 -2.94
C LEU A 182 -15.51 4.42 -4.24
N LEU A 183 -16.83 4.64 -4.29
CA LEU A 183 -17.55 5.10 -5.47
C LEU A 183 -17.25 4.27 -6.74
N GLY A 184 -17.10 2.96 -6.57
CA GLY A 184 -16.75 2.02 -7.63
C GLY A 184 -15.27 2.01 -8.03
N GLN A 185 -14.41 2.80 -7.38
CA GLN A 185 -12.99 2.87 -7.68
C GLN A 185 -12.22 1.78 -6.92
N GLY A 186 -12.23 0.59 -7.46
CA GLY A 186 -11.57 -0.57 -6.87
C GLY A 186 -12.03 -1.87 -7.51
N MET A 187 -11.51 -2.97 -7.00
CA MET A 187 -11.97 -4.30 -7.41
C MET A 187 -11.92 -5.25 -6.21
N PRO A 188 -12.84 -6.23 -6.13
CA PRO A 188 -12.76 -7.27 -5.12
C PRO A 188 -11.41 -7.98 -5.17
N ALA A 189 -10.79 -8.15 -4.01
CA ALA A 189 -9.52 -8.83 -3.89
C ALA A 189 -9.71 -10.20 -3.22
N TYR A 190 -9.02 -11.20 -3.77
CA TYR A 190 -9.02 -12.59 -3.27
C TYR A 190 -7.65 -13.02 -2.75
N GLY A 191 -6.69 -12.11 -2.79
CA GLY A 191 -5.36 -12.31 -2.25
C GLY A 191 -4.46 -11.08 -2.43
N PRO A 192 -3.41 -10.94 -1.62
CA PRO A 192 -2.54 -9.76 -1.62
C PRO A 192 -1.71 -9.62 -2.89
N LEU A 193 -1.52 -10.70 -3.65
CA LEU A 193 -0.72 -10.72 -4.87
C LEU A 193 -1.57 -10.73 -6.15
N GLN A 194 -2.86 -10.39 -6.08
CA GLN A 194 -3.81 -10.49 -7.19
C GLN A 194 -3.36 -9.74 -8.46
N ARG A 195 -2.58 -8.67 -8.31
CA ARG A 195 -2.06 -7.86 -9.42
C ARG A 195 -0.58 -8.10 -9.69
N ASN A 196 -0.02 -9.19 -9.20
CA ASN A 196 1.38 -9.54 -9.34
C ASN A 196 1.52 -10.83 -10.16
N ILE A 197 2.68 -11.01 -10.79
CA ILE A 197 3.02 -12.25 -11.52
C ILE A 197 3.04 -13.49 -10.61
N TYR A 198 3.12 -13.31 -9.30
CA TYR A 198 3.08 -14.37 -8.29
C TYR A 198 1.67 -14.69 -7.80
N ASN A 199 0.63 -14.12 -8.43
CA ASN A 199 -0.75 -14.41 -8.06
C ASN A 199 -1.07 -15.90 -8.17
N ASN A 200 -1.80 -16.41 -7.19
CA ASN A 200 -2.35 -17.76 -7.24
C ASN A 200 -3.77 -17.74 -7.83
N GLU A 201 -3.89 -17.93 -9.12
CA GLU A 201 -5.20 -18.00 -9.82
C GLU A 201 -6.10 -19.16 -9.35
N LYS A 202 -5.54 -20.13 -8.60
CA LYS A 202 -6.29 -21.24 -8.01
C LYS A 202 -6.72 -20.99 -6.57
N ALA A 203 -6.45 -19.81 -6.03
CA ALA A 203 -6.94 -19.43 -4.72
C ALA A 203 -8.47 -19.47 -4.70
N GLU A 204 -9.06 -19.93 -3.60
CA GLU A 204 -10.51 -19.92 -3.45
C GLU A 204 -11.03 -18.48 -3.44
N HIS A 205 -12.05 -18.22 -4.26
CA HIS A 205 -12.76 -16.96 -4.28
C HIS A 205 -13.96 -17.05 -3.33
N TYR A 206 -13.95 -16.21 -2.32
CA TYR A 206 -15.04 -16.09 -1.35
C TYR A 206 -16.01 -15.01 -1.84
N ASP A 207 -16.73 -15.29 -2.95
CA ASP A 207 -17.76 -14.38 -3.45
C ASP A 207 -18.89 -14.26 -2.45
N TYR A 208 -19.49 -13.06 -2.35
CA TYR A 208 -20.57 -12.80 -1.40
C TYR A 208 -21.70 -13.82 -1.53
N ASN A 209 -21.93 -14.58 -0.48
CA ASN A 209 -22.97 -15.60 -0.40
C ASN A 209 -23.42 -15.82 1.05
N PRO A 210 -24.38 -15.00 1.51
CA PRO A 210 -24.85 -15.08 2.90
C PRO A 210 -25.51 -16.40 3.26
N GLU A 211 -26.10 -17.12 2.29
CA GLU A 211 -26.67 -18.44 2.54
C GLU A 211 -25.57 -19.47 2.81
N LYS A 212 -24.51 -19.44 2.02
CA LYS A 212 -23.34 -20.30 2.25
C LYS A 212 -22.66 -19.97 3.57
N ALA A 213 -22.54 -18.68 3.90
CA ALA A 213 -22.01 -18.23 5.19
C ALA A 213 -22.82 -18.80 6.37
N ARG A 214 -24.16 -18.69 6.34
CA ARG A 214 -25.05 -19.27 7.36
C ARG A 214 -24.88 -20.77 7.48
N LYS A 215 -24.86 -21.46 6.35
CA LYS A 215 -24.68 -22.92 6.36
C LYS A 215 -23.36 -23.34 7.01
N ILE A 216 -22.26 -22.63 6.74
CA ILE A 216 -20.95 -22.90 7.35
C ILE A 216 -21.03 -22.73 8.87
N LEU A 217 -21.70 -21.67 9.35
CA LEU A 217 -21.91 -21.45 10.79
C LEU A 217 -22.73 -22.57 11.42
N GLU A 218 -23.82 -22.99 10.77
CA GLU A 218 -24.68 -24.09 11.24
C GLU A 218 -23.93 -25.43 11.25
N ASP A 219 -23.18 -25.75 10.20
CA ASP A 219 -22.36 -26.97 10.10
C ASP A 219 -21.24 -26.98 11.17
N ALA A 220 -20.76 -25.81 11.59
CA ALA A 220 -19.81 -25.61 12.68
C ALA A 220 -20.47 -25.70 14.08
N GLY A 221 -21.76 -25.98 14.15
CA GLY A 221 -22.52 -26.12 15.43
C GLY A 221 -23.02 -24.81 16.03
N CYS A 222 -22.96 -23.71 15.25
CA CYS A 222 -23.51 -22.43 15.66
C CYS A 222 -25.03 -22.41 15.50
N LYS A 223 -25.72 -21.66 16.34
CA LYS A 223 -27.20 -21.49 16.32
C LYS A 223 -27.53 -20.01 16.43
N MET A 224 -28.62 -19.62 15.77
CA MET A 224 -29.13 -18.26 15.92
C MET A 224 -29.70 -18.09 17.34
N GLY A 225 -29.12 -17.14 18.08
CA GLY A 225 -29.60 -16.73 19.39
C GLY A 225 -30.87 -15.86 19.32
N LYS A 226 -31.50 -15.64 20.46
CA LYS A 226 -32.73 -14.85 20.56
C LYS A 226 -32.53 -13.36 20.24
N ASN A 227 -31.30 -12.89 20.39
CA ASN A 227 -30.88 -11.51 20.11
C ASN A 227 -30.52 -11.26 18.66
N GLY A 228 -30.60 -12.31 17.80
CA GLY A 228 -30.27 -12.21 16.38
C GLY A 228 -28.80 -12.42 16.03
N PHE A 229 -27.96 -12.75 17.02
CA PHE A 229 -26.56 -13.11 16.81
C PHE A 229 -26.36 -14.63 16.88
N TYR A 230 -25.36 -15.14 16.19
CA TYR A 230 -25.00 -16.55 16.28
C TYR A 230 -24.28 -16.85 17.60
N GLU A 231 -24.61 -18.00 18.17
CA GLU A 231 -24.01 -18.54 19.41
C GLU A 231 -23.36 -19.89 19.12
N ARG A 232 -22.22 -20.16 19.76
CA ARG A 232 -21.54 -21.46 19.74
C ARG A 232 -21.28 -21.88 21.19
N ASN A 233 -21.70 -23.09 21.57
CA ASN A 233 -21.58 -23.61 22.95
C ASN A 233 -22.23 -22.71 24.01
N GLY A 234 -23.26 -21.95 23.67
CA GLY A 234 -23.96 -21.04 24.57
C GLY A 234 -23.32 -19.66 24.73
N GLU A 235 -22.25 -19.37 23.98
CA GLU A 235 -21.60 -18.07 23.93
C GLU A 235 -21.84 -17.40 22.57
N GLU A 236 -22.10 -16.11 22.57
CA GLU A 236 -22.28 -15.30 21.38
C GLU A 236 -20.97 -15.23 20.59
N ILE A 237 -21.05 -15.42 19.26
CA ILE A 237 -19.93 -15.25 18.37
C ILE A 237 -19.73 -13.76 18.14
N GLY A 238 -18.59 -13.23 18.58
CA GLY A 238 -18.23 -11.85 18.40
C GLY A 238 -16.72 -11.64 18.41
N PHE A 239 -16.27 -10.62 17.71
CA PHE A 239 -14.87 -10.24 17.69
C PHE A 239 -14.74 -8.73 17.46
N VAL A 240 -13.58 -8.19 17.79
CA VAL A 240 -13.25 -6.78 17.57
C VAL A 240 -12.47 -6.66 16.28
N LEU A 241 -13.00 -5.87 15.35
CA LEU A 241 -12.29 -5.42 14.16
C LEU A 241 -11.57 -4.11 14.48
N SER A 242 -10.23 -4.13 14.44
CA SER A 242 -9.41 -2.95 14.68
C SER A 242 -8.90 -2.39 13.36
N VAL A 243 -8.92 -1.07 13.23
CA VAL A 243 -8.43 -0.33 12.07
C VAL A 243 -7.53 0.80 12.55
N MET A 244 -6.52 1.18 11.74
CA MET A 244 -5.67 2.33 12.03
C MET A 244 -6.47 3.63 11.97
N SER A 245 -6.24 4.54 12.93
CA SER A 245 -6.78 5.89 12.88
C SER A 245 -6.05 6.72 11.81
N GLY A 246 -6.76 7.72 11.26
CA GLY A 246 -6.16 8.69 10.33
C GLY A 246 -6.44 8.44 8.85
N GLU A 247 -6.94 7.25 8.47
CA GLU A 247 -7.35 6.95 7.10
C GLU A 247 -8.85 6.68 7.06
N GLN A 248 -9.66 7.68 6.70
CA GLN A 248 -11.10 7.63 6.82
C GLN A 248 -11.73 6.54 5.94
N ASP A 249 -11.25 6.33 4.74
CA ASP A 249 -11.76 5.28 3.85
C ASP A 249 -11.51 3.86 4.40
N ARG A 250 -10.41 3.62 5.11
CA ARG A 250 -10.18 2.35 5.82
C ARG A 250 -11.15 2.15 6.99
N ILE A 251 -11.47 3.24 7.70
CA ILE A 251 -12.47 3.22 8.78
C ILE A 251 -13.84 2.89 8.19
N ASP A 252 -14.24 3.56 7.12
CA ASP A 252 -15.53 3.38 6.45
C ASP A 252 -15.65 1.95 5.88
N ILE A 253 -14.59 1.39 5.26
CA ILE A 253 -14.54 0.00 4.81
C ILE A 253 -14.71 -0.98 5.98
N ALA A 254 -14.01 -0.74 7.10
CA ALA A 254 -14.10 -1.61 8.27
C ALA A 254 -15.50 -1.58 8.90
N GLN A 255 -16.14 -0.41 8.95
CA GLN A 255 -17.53 -0.25 9.44
C GLN A 255 -18.53 -0.94 8.53
N ALA A 256 -18.34 -0.85 7.22
CA ALA A 256 -19.22 -1.50 6.25
C ALA A 256 -19.05 -3.04 6.22
N ALA A 257 -17.90 -3.54 6.66
CA ALA A 257 -17.61 -4.97 6.73
C ALA A 257 -18.07 -5.61 8.05
N ALA A 258 -18.29 -4.83 9.11
CA ALA A 258 -18.69 -5.27 10.45
C ALA A 258 -20.20 -5.43 10.58
#